data_057f46d2c032e9215416cc176e3a2d30
#
_entry.id   057f46d2c032e9215416cc176e3a2d30
#
_cell.length_a   1.000
_cell.length_b   1.000
_cell.length_c   1.000
_cell.angle_alpha   90.00
_cell.angle_beta   90.00
_cell.angle_gamma   90.00
#
_symmetry.space_group_name_H-M   'P 1'
#
loop_
_entity.id
_entity.type
_entity.pdbx_description
1 polymer ?
#
loop_
_entity_poly.entity_id
_entity_poly.type
_entity_poly.pdbx_seq_one_letter_code
_entity_poly.pdbx_strand_id
1 'polypeptide(L)'
;MKLVTDSKNYQEPSVFTPENLLREARRQKNMNDCKVPAVCVLDPDGDLVDYLIRTNQATLNTCWACYHTKLYNVKLRDAEFAVLGSAVGSSFAVLIAEQLFVSGCNILISITSAGVISPEENTSKFVLIERALRDEGTSYHYLPPSETSNLNPALFANLISYYRSTGLSVKAGISWTTDAPYRETQSAISEAKKLQAVCVEMEAAALYAFAKAKNKNIVCFAHLTNTMAQKEGDFEKGEEMGSLDALELIRHTIAALTRSSSNYWNRIYASKQPNEISWTQEIPKTSLDFIHSFGLNKTAKIIDVGGGDSKLVDYLLAEGFENITVLDISAKALDKAKKRLGDKAQKINWVVSDITTFQPSTTYDVWHDRATFHFLTTNEQVSKYMSTARSAVSGFLAIGTFSDSGPKKCSGLPVKQYSEEKLTAELHDGFDKIRCITEDHITPFNTTQNFLFCSFKRQLN
;
A
#
# COMPACT_ATOMS: atom_id res chain seq x y z
N MET A 1 -37.09 26.37 -9.31
CA MET A 1 -37.25 24.92 -9.52
C MET A 1 -36.18 24.25 -8.70
N LYS A 2 -36.55 23.37 -7.73
CA LYS A 2 -35.58 22.67 -6.91
C LYS A 2 -35.14 21.42 -7.66
N LEU A 3 -33.84 21.26 -7.94
CA LEU A 3 -33.30 20.08 -8.59
C LEU A 3 -33.10 18.96 -7.57
N VAL A 4 -33.18 17.69 -7.98
CA VAL A 4 -32.84 16.55 -7.14
C VAL A 4 -31.42 16.67 -6.57
N THR A 5 -30.52 17.30 -7.34
CA THR A 5 -29.13 17.58 -6.94
C THR A 5 -28.99 18.58 -5.80
N ASP A 6 -30.00 19.43 -5.53
CA ASP A 6 -29.94 20.46 -4.49
C ASP A 6 -30.12 19.92 -3.06
N SER A 7 -30.48 18.64 -2.91
CA SER A 7 -30.84 18.01 -1.63
C SER A 7 -30.01 16.74 -1.38
N LYS A 8 -28.80 16.60 -1.93
CA LYS A 8 -27.98 15.40 -1.74
C LYS A 8 -27.50 15.26 -0.30
N ASN A 9 -27.82 14.12 0.32
CA ASN A 9 -27.24 13.68 1.57
C ASN A 9 -26.16 12.62 1.27
N TYR A 10 -24.90 13.01 1.23
CA TYR A 10 -23.77 12.15 0.86
C TYR A 10 -23.50 11.02 1.86
N GLN A 11 -24.06 11.09 3.06
CA GLN A 11 -23.91 10.07 4.11
C GLN A 11 -25.05 9.06 4.14
N GLU A 12 -26.14 9.34 3.44
CA GLU A 12 -27.30 8.46 3.41
C GLU A 12 -27.03 7.21 2.57
N PRO A 13 -27.36 6.00 3.07
CA PRO A 13 -27.20 4.77 2.32
C PRO A 13 -28.14 4.73 1.11
N SER A 14 -27.63 4.17 0.00
CA SER A 14 -28.43 3.95 -1.20
C SER A 14 -29.48 2.86 -0.98
N VAL A 15 -30.67 3.03 -1.54
CA VAL A 15 -31.73 2.00 -1.54
C VAL A 15 -31.38 0.87 -2.53
N PHE A 16 -30.86 1.23 -3.70
CA PHE A 16 -30.37 0.28 -4.71
C PHE A 16 -28.86 0.14 -4.55
N THR A 17 -28.37 -1.08 -4.25
CA THR A 17 -26.98 -1.34 -3.95
C THR A 17 -26.37 -2.37 -4.89
N PRO A 18 -25.06 -2.34 -5.14
CA PRO A 18 -24.39 -3.33 -5.98
C PRO A 18 -24.46 -4.74 -5.41
N GLU A 19 -24.50 -4.91 -4.07
CA GLU A 19 -24.69 -6.20 -3.42
C GLU A 19 -26.03 -6.83 -3.80
N ASN A 20 -27.11 -6.05 -3.75
CA ASN A 20 -28.45 -6.52 -4.09
C ASN A 20 -28.55 -6.88 -5.58
N LEU A 21 -27.97 -6.03 -6.45
CA LEU A 21 -27.94 -6.29 -7.88
C LEU A 21 -27.18 -7.60 -8.20
N LEU A 22 -25.98 -7.75 -7.65
CA LEU A 22 -25.14 -8.93 -7.94
C LEU A 22 -25.69 -10.22 -7.33
N ARG A 23 -26.37 -10.16 -6.19
CA ARG A 23 -27.13 -11.32 -5.65
C ARG A 23 -28.17 -11.81 -6.66
N GLU A 24 -28.98 -10.91 -7.22
CA GLU A 24 -29.99 -11.27 -8.22
C GLU A 24 -29.35 -11.73 -9.54
N ALA A 25 -28.25 -11.09 -9.96
CA ALA A 25 -27.51 -11.52 -11.14
C ALA A 25 -26.96 -12.95 -11.01
N ARG A 26 -26.37 -13.29 -9.84
CA ARG A 26 -25.90 -14.66 -9.56
C ARG A 26 -27.06 -15.66 -9.59
N ARG A 27 -28.17 -15.34 -8.94
CA ARG A 27 -29.39 -16.18 -8.96
C ARG A 27 -29.88 -16.43 -10.38
N GLN A 28 -30.00 -15.38 -11.20
CA GLN A 28 -30.49 -15.48 -12.58
C GLN A 28 -29.54 -16.24 -13.51
N LYS A 29 -28.24 -16.13 -13.29
CA LYS A 29 -27.20 -16.79 -14.09
C LYS A 29 -26.79 -18.15 -13.55
N ASN A 30 -27.41 -18.61 -12.46
CA ASN A 30 -27.08 -19.84 -11.75
C ASN A 30 -25.59 -19.93 -11.37
N MET A 31 -25.04 -18.83 -10.85
CA MET A 31 -23.64 -18.72 -10.45
C MET A 31 -23.48 -18.90 -8.94
N ASN A 32 -22.38 -19.54 -8.54
CA ASN A 32 -21.98 -19.64 -7.14
C ASN A 32 -21.51 -18.29 -6.59
N ASP A 33 -21.62 -18.12 -5.27
CA ASP A 33 -21.03 -16.98 -4.59
C ASP A 33 -19.54 -17.23 -4.39
N CYS A 34 -18.72 -16.49 -5.14
CA CYS A 34 -17.26 -16.52 -5.05
C CYS A 34 -16.69 -15.14 -5.29
N LYS A 35 -15.43 -14.94 -4.88
CA LYS A 35 -14.76 -13.64 -4.97
C LYS A 35 -13.93 -13.51 -6.24
N VAL A 36 -13.89 -12.30 -6.78
CA VAL A 36 -12.94 -11.92 -7.82
C VAL A 36 -11.54 -11.68 -7.19
N PRO A 37 -10.45 -11.64 -7.98
CA PRO A 37 -9.13 -11.28 -7.48
C PRO A 37 -9.10 -9.96 -6.70
N ALA A 38 -8.22 -9.89 -5.71
CA ALA A 38 -8.08 -8.70 -4.86
C ALA A 38 -7.58 -7.47 -5.61
N VAL A 39 -6.87 -7.64 -6.71
CA VAL A 39 -6.46 -6.56 -7.61
C VAL A 39 -7.21 -6.70 -8.92
N CYS A 40 -7.87 -5.61 -9.32
CA CYS A 40 -8.56 -5.52 -10.59
C CYS A 40 -8.02 -4.34 -11.41
N VAL A 41 -8.02 -4.50 -12.72
CA VAL A 41 -7.64 -3.48 -13.69
C VAL A 41 -8.85 -3.11 -14.53
N LEU A 42 -9.13 -1.83 -14.63
CA LEU A 42 -10.09 -1.24 -15.54
C LEU A 42 -9.31 -0.69 -16.75
N ASP A 43 -9.61 -1.23 -17.91
CA ASP A 43 -9.09 -0.83 -19.21
C ASP A 43 -10.24 -0.25 -20.03
N PRO A 44 -10.58 1.05 -19.87
CA PRO A 44 -11.74 1.63 -20.50
C PRO A 44 -11.79 1.43 -22.01
N ASP A 45 -10.66 1.50 -22.69
CA ASP A 45 -10.57 1.30 -24.15
C ASP A 45 -10.78 -0.16 -24.59
N GLY A 46 -10.31 -1.12 -23.78
CA GLY A 46 -10.38 -2.56 -24.06
C GLY A 46 -9.16 -3.13 -24.78
N ASP A 47 -8.20 -2.33 -25.18
CA ASP A 47 -7.03 -2.76 -25.96
C ASP A 47 -6.17 -3.79 -25.21
N LEU A 48 -5.96 -3.57 -23.91
CA LEU A 48 -5.22 -4.48 -23.06
C LEU A 48 -5.95 -5.83 -22.92
N VAL A 49 -7.26 -5.79 -22.74
CA VAL A 49 -8.09 -7.01 -22.65
C VAL A 49 -8.00 -7.80 -23.93
N ASP A 50 -8.14 -7.15 -25.08
CA ASP A 50 -8.07 -7.79 -26.39
C ASP A 50 -6.69 -8.40 -26.65
N TYR A 51 -5.61 -7.69 -26.28
CA TYR A 51 -4.25 -8.20 -26.34
C TYR A 51 -4.09 -9.49 -25.50
N LEU A 52 -4.53 -9.45 -24.23
CA LEU A 52 -4.39 -10.58 -23.30
C LEU A 52 -5.20 -11.81 -23.73
N ILE A 53 -6.38 -11.61 -24.31
CA ILE A 53 -7.20 -12.69 -24.87
C ILE A 53 -6.51 -13.28 -26.10
N ARG A 54 -6.08 -12.45 -27.05
CA ARG A 54 -5.43 -12.86 -28.30
C ARG A 54 -4.14 -13.64 -28.07
N THR A 55 -3.40 -13.27 -27.00
CA THR A 55 -2.14 -13.94 -26.63
C THR A 55 -2.31 -15.10 -25.63
N ASN A 56 -3.55 -15.52 -25.35
CA ASN A 56 -3.89 -16.58 -24.39
C ASN A 56 -3.32 -16.36 -22.97
N GLN A 57 -3.21 -15.10 -22.54
CA GLN A 57 -2.75 -14.73 -21.19
C GLN A 57 -3.89 -14.43 -20.23
N ALA A 58 -5.14 -14.43 -20.71
CA ALA A 58 -6.33 -14.15 -19.93
C ALA A 58 -7.32 -15.33 -19.95
N THR A 59 -7.93 -15.62 -18.80
CA THR A 59 -8.98 -16.64 -18.67
C THR A 59 -10.24 -16.00 -18.09
N LEU A 60 -11.43 -16.39 -18.62
CA LEU A 60 -12.70 -15.83 -18.16
C LEU A 60 -12.90 -16.09 -16.66
N ASN A 61 -13.23 -15.05 -15.92
CA ASN A 61 -13.54 -15.15 -14.50
C ASN A 61 -15.00 -15.59 -14.30
N THR A 62 -15.21 -16.73 -13.65
CA THR A 62 -16.53 -17.33 -13.43
C THR A 62 -17.25 -16.80 -12.17
N CYS A 63 -16.58 -15.96 -11.37
CA CYS A 63 -17.17 -15.30 -10.19
C CYS A 63 -17.82 -13.94 -10.50
N TRP A 64 -17.55 -13.39 -11.70
CA TRP A 64 -18.05 -12.08 -12.09
C TRP A 64 -19.48 -12.13 -12.63
N ALA A 65 -20.43 -11.65 -11.84
CA ALA A 65 -21.85 -11.76 -12.14
C ALA A 65 -22.42 -10.53 -12.89
N CYS A 66 -21.63 -9.49 -13.15
CA CYS A 66 -22.08 -8.27 -13.83
C CYS A 66 -22.82 -8.57 -15.14
N TYR A 67 -23.86 -7.80 -15.44
CA TYR A 67 -24.64 -7.94 -16.67
C TYR A 67 -23.95 -7.34 -17.91
N HIS A 68 -23.07 -6.37 -17.72
CA HIS A 68 -22.60 -5.49 -18.77
C HIS A 68 -21.19 -5.82 -19.28
N THR A 69 -20.36 -6.44 -18.44
CA THR A 69 -18.94 -6.69 -18.76
C THR A 69 -18.53 -8.12 -18.46
N LYS A 70 -17.45 -8.54 -19.09
CA LYS A 70 -16.71 -9.77 -18.75
C LYS A 70 -15.45 -9.39 -17.99
N LEU A 71 -15.07 -10.20 -17.01
CA LEU A 71 -13.84 -10.07 -16.25
C LEU A 71 -12.93 -11.24 -16.60
N TYR A 72 -11.63 -11.00 -16.73
CA TYR A 72 -10.65 -12.01 -17.07
C TYR A 72 -9.55 -12.08 -16.03
N ASN A 73 -9.19 -13.27 -15.58
CA ASN A 73 -8.05 -13.50 -14.71
C ASN A 73 -6.77 -13.50 -15.53
N VAL A 74 -5.74 -12.84 -15.02
CA VAL A 74 -4.40 -12.75 -15.62
C VAL A 74 -3.38 -13.16 -14.57
N LYS A 75 -2.44 -14.02 -14.98
CA LYS A 75 -1.32 -14.42 -14.15
C LYS A 75 -0.02 -14.14 -14.90
N LEU A 76 0.70 -13.13 -14.45
CA LEU A 76 2.07 -12.82 -14.87
C LEU A 76 3.06 -13.48 -13.90
N ARG A 77 4.37 -13.42 -14.21
CA ARG A 77 5.43 -14.07 -13.41
C ARG A 77 5.35 -13.75 -11.90
N ASP A 78 5.05 -12.50 -11.56
CA ASP A 78 5.09 -11.95 -10.20
C ASP A 78 3.84 -11.14 -9.82
N ALA A 79 2.81 -11.15 -10.67
CA ALA A 79 1.56 -10.45 -10.44
C ALA A 79 0.35 -11.30 -10.88
N GLU A 80 -0.69 -11.27 -10.06
CA GLU A 80 -1.98 -11.89 -10.36
C GLU A 80 -3.07 -10.84 -10.17
N PHE A 81 -3.93 -10.67 -11.17
CA PHE A 81 -5.01 -9.68 -11.17
C PHE A 81 -6.16 -10.11 -12.07
N ALA A 82 -7.26 -9.39 -12.02
CA ALA A 82 -8.30 -9.50 -13.03
C ALA A 82 -8.37 -8.22 -13.85
N VAL A 83 -8.77 -8.32 -15.11
CA VAL A 83 -8.93 -7.18 -16.02
C VAL A 83 -10.28 -7.22 -16.70
N LEU A 84 -10.89 -6.07 -16.88
CA LEU A 84 -12.06 -5.88 -17.73
C LEU A 84 -11.90 -4.64 -18.60
N GLY A 85 -12.51 -4.67 -19.76
CA GLY A 85 -12.42 -3.62 -20.77
C GLY A 85 -13.76 -2.99 -21.12
N SER A 86 -13.69 -2.01 -22.02
CA SER A 86 -14.85 -1.38 -22.67
C SER A 86 -15.84 -0.72 -21.68
N ALA A 87 -15.30 -0.01 -20.70
CA ALA A 87 -16.10 0.72 -19.69
C ALA A 87 -15.72 2.22 -19.68
N VAL A 88 -15.91 2.86 -20.82
CA VAL A 88 -15.59 4.28 -21.05
C VAL A 88 -16.59 5.19 -20.33
N GLY A 89 -16.07 6.24 -19.73
CA GLY A 89 -16.83 7.33 -19.11
C GLY A 89 -17.11 7.12 -17.63
N SER A 90 -17.19 8.24 -16.93
CA SER A 90 -17.29 8.33 -15.47
C SER A 90 -18.39 7.49 -14.86
N SER A 91 -19.59 7.53 -15.41
CA SER A 91 -20.76 6.81 -14.87
C SER A 91 -20.61 5.30 -14.98
N PHE A 92 -20.08 4.80 -16.11
CA PHE A 92 -19.91 3.37 -16.32
C PHE A 92 -18.70 2.83 -15.55
N ALA A 93 -17.59 3.56 -15.53
CA ALA A 93 -16.41 3.18 -14.73
C ALA A 93 -16.75 3.03 -13.25
N VAL A 94 -17.51 3.97 -12.67
CA VAL A 94 -17.91 3.90 -11.26
C VAL A 94 -18.93 2.79 -11.02
N LEU A 95 -19.91 2.58 -11.90
CA LEU A 95 -20.85 1.45 -11.80
C LEU A 95 -20.12 0.10 -11.73
N ILE A 96 -19.08 -0.07 -12.54
CA ILE A 96 -18.25 -1.27 -12.55
C ILE A 96 -17.37 -1.33 -11.29
N ALA A 97 -16.76 -0.22 -10.89
CA ALA A 97 -15.93 -0.15 -9.68
C ALA A 97 -16.72 -0.57 -8.42
N GLU A 98 -17.94 -0.07 -8.24
CA GLU A 98 -18.80 -0.48 -7.12
C GLU A 98 -19.03 -1.99 -7.09
N GLN A 99 -19.34 -2.59 -8.24
CA GLN A 99 -19.56 -4.04 -8.34
C GLN A 99 -18.27 -4.85 -8.11
N LEU A 100 -17.11 -4.38 -8.57
CA LEU A 100 -15.83 -5.03 -8.31
C LEU A 100 -15.51 -5.07 -6.81
N PHE A 101 -15.67 -3.94 -6.11
CA PHE A 101 -15.36 -3.87 -4.68
C PHE A 101 -16.26 -4.76 -3.82
N VAL A 102 -17.53 -4.88 -4.13
CA VAL A 102 -18.42 -5.81 -3.41
C VAL A 102 -18.19 -7.27 -3.80
N SER A 103 -17.59 -7.53 -4.97
CA SER A 103 -17.23 -8.88 -5.41
C SER A 103 -15.87 -9.35 -4.87
N GLY A 104 -15.12 -8.52 -4.11
CA GLY A 104 -13.87 -8.93 -3.48
C GLY A 104 -12.61 -8.17 -3.92
N CYS A 105 -12.73 -7.23 -4.86
CA CYS A 105 -11.64 -6.32 -5.21
C CYS A 105 -11.26 -5.45 -4.00
N ASN A 106 -9.96 -5.29 -3.77
CA ASN A 106 -9.41 -4.41 -2.73
C ASN A 106 -8.66 -3.21 -3.33
N ILE A 107 -8.14 -3.36 -4.54
CA ILE A 107 -7.38 -2.35 -5.27
C ILE A 107 -7.86 -2.35 -6.72
N LEU A 108 -8.28 -1.19 -7.22
CA LEU A 108 -8.60 -0.97 -8.62
C LEU A 108 -7.55 -0.07 -9.27
N ILE A 109 -6.99 -0.52 -10.39
CA ILE A 109 -6.08 0.26 -11.23
C ILE A 109 -6.83 0.58 -12.52
N SER A 110 -6.99 1.86 -12.86
CA SER A 110 -7.56 2.28 -14.14
C SER A 110 -6.46 2.81 -15.06
N ILE A 111 -6.42 2.36 -16.31
CA ILE A 111 -5.50 2.87 -17.32
C ILE A 111 -6.34 3.22 -18.55
N THR A 112 -6.43 4.50 -18.87
CA THR A 112 -7.25 5.03 -19.95
C THR A 112 -6.39 5.81 -20.96
N SER A 113 -6.74 5.77 -22.24
CA SER A 113 -6.16 6.68 -23.23
C SER A 113 -6.54 8.12 -22.92
N ALA A 114 -5.63 9.04 -23.17
CA ALA A 114 -5.83 10.45 -22.88
C ALA A 114 -5.26 11.35 -23.95
N GLY A 115 -5.97 12.44 -24.22
CA GLY A 115 -5.51 13.54 -25.06
C GLY A 115 -4.51 14.41 -24.31
N VAL A 116 -3.41 14.79 -24.97
CA VAL A 116 -2.36 15.64 -24.38
C VAL A 116 -2.77 17.10 -24.48
N ILE A 117 -2.87 17.77 -23.33
CA ILE A 117 -3.17 19.20 -23.23
C ILE A 117 -1.86 20.03 -23.25
N SER A 118 -0.82 19.57 -22.55
CA SER A 118 0.46 20.27 -22.40
C SER A 118 1.63 19.40 -22.84
N PRO A 119 1.93 19.31 -24.15
CA PRO A 119 2.96 18.40 -24.66
C PRO A 119 4.38 18.74 -24.21
N GLU A 120 4.67 20.00 -23.90
CA GLU A 120 6.01 20.48 -23.55
C GLU A 120 6.48 19.98 -22.19
N GLU A 121 5.56 19.56 -21.31
CA GLU A 121 5.85 19.08 -19.95
C GLU A 121 5.99 17.55 -19.85
N ASN A 122 5.67 16.80 -20.91
CA ASN A 122 5.56 15.34 -20.82
C ASN A 122 6.50 14.59 -21.75
N THR A 123 7.48 13.90 -21.13
CA THR A 123 8.32 12.91 -21.79
C THR A 123 7.96 11.47 -21.43
N SER A 124 6.95 11.26 -20.58
CA SER A 124 6.49 9.93 -20.14
C SER A 124 5.24 9.52 -20.93
N LYS A 125 5.16 8.25 -21.33
CA LYS A 125 3.96 7.69 -21.98
C LYS A 125 2.76 7.64 -21.02
N PHE A 126 3.02 7.49 -19.71
CA PHE A 126 1.98 7.40 -18.69
C PHE A 126 2.09 8.51 -17.66
N VAL A 127 0.94 9.04 -17.27
CA VAL A 127 0.78 10.00 -16.18
C VAL A 127 0.03 9.30 -15.05
N LEU A 128 0.63 9.26 -13.84
CA LEU A 128 -0.11 8.97 -12.62
C LEU A 128 -0.98 10.17 -12.31
N ILE A 129 -2.28 10.03 -12.39
CA ILE A 129 -3.22 11.12 -12.10
C ILE A 129 -3.25 11.35 -10.59
N GLU A 130 -2.64 12.46 -10.15
CA GLU A 130 -2.66 12.88 -8.75
C GLU A 130 -3.97 13.58 -8.40
N ARG A 131 -4.42 14.45 -9.29
CA ARG A 131 -5.66 15.20 -9.18
C ARG A 131 -6.40 15.18 -10.52
N ALA A 132 -7.72 15.15 -10.48
CA ALA A 132 -8.57 15.18 -11.67
C ALA A 132 -9.58 16.32 -11.56
N LEU A 133 -9.59 17.25 -12.53
CA LEU A 133 -10.58 18.32 -12.64
C LEU A 133 -11.95 17.69 -12.91
N ARG A 134 -12.97 18.15 -12.19
CA ARG A 134 -14.32 17.57 -12.21
C ARG A 134 -15.21 18.29 -13.20
N ASP A 135 -15.18 17.85 -14.46
CA ASP A 135 -16.06 18.32 -15.53
C ASP A 135 -16.94 17.17 -16.06
N GLU A 136 -17.51 16.40 -15.09
CA GLU A 136 -18.39 15.26 -15.32
C GLU A 136 -19.49 15.22 -14.26
N GLY A 137 -20.55 14.44 -14.47
CA GLY A 137 -21.71 14.44 -13.58
C GLY A 137 -21.62 13.49 -12.38
N THR A 138 -20.87 12.40 -12.49
CA THR A 138 -20.90 11.27 -11.56
C THR A 138 -20.29 11.59 -10.21
N SER A 139 -19.15 12.28 -10.17
CA SER A 139 -18.45 12.63 -8.93
C SER A 139 -19.29 13.45 -7.95
N TYR A 140 -20.23 14.25 -8.45
CA TYR A 140 -21.15 15.04 -7.64
C TYR A 140 -22.25 14.22 -6.96
N HIS A 141 -22.35 12.92 -7.23
CA HIS A 141 -23.18 11.99 -6.47
C HIS A 141 -22.46 11.42 -5.24
N TYR A 142 -21.14 11.51 -5.18
CA TYR A 142 -20.31 10.96 -4.11
C TYR A 142 -19.74 12.02 -3.18
N LEU A 143 -19.39 13.20 -3.71
CA LEU A 143 -18.80 14.29 -2.93
C LEU A 143 -19.46 15.63 -3.26
N PRO A 144 -19.46 16.57 -2.30
CA PRO A 144 -19.86 17.95 -2.54
C PRO A 144 -19.08 18.58 -3.71
N PRO A 145 -19.60 19.66 -4.31
CA PRO A 145 -18.89 20.41 -5.34
C PRO A 145 -17.49 20.84 -4.89
N SER A 146 -16.51 20.57 -5.71
CA SER A 146 -15.12 21.01 -5.57
C SER A 146 -14.48 20.99 -6.95
N GLU A 147 -13.38 21.68 -7.11
CA GLU A 147 -12.67 21.77 -8.41
C GLU A 147 -12.07 20.41 -8.81
N THR A 148 -11.53 19.68 -7.86
CA THR A 148 -10.83 18.40 -8.13
C THR A 148 -11.31 17.26 -7.25
N SER A 149 -11.13 16.04 -7.75
CA SER A 149 -11.03 14.80 -6.98
C SER A 149 -9.58 14.30 -7.00
N ASN A 150 -9.12 13.70 -5.90
CA ASN A 150 -7.69 13.44 -5.70
C ASN A 150 -7.43 11.98 -5.39
N LEU A 151 -6.30 11.47 -5.86
CA LEU A 151 -5.72 10.20 -5.42
C LEU A 151 -5.46 10.25 -3.90
N ASN A 152 -5.69 9.13 -3.21
CA ASN A 152 -5.37 9.02 -1.79
C ASN A 152 -3.89 9.36 -1.55
N PRO A 153 -3.54 10.33 -0.65
CA PRO A 153 -2.18 10.79 -0.46
C PRO A 153 -1.19 9.68 -0.04
N ALA A 154 -1.65 8.70 0.74
CA ALA A 154 -0.80 7.58 1.16
C ALA A 154 -0.48 6.64 0.00
N LEU A 155 -1.47 6.36 -0.88
CA LEU A 155 -1.22 5.60 -2.11
C LEU A 155 -0.27 6.36 -3.04
N PHE A 156 -0.48 7.66 -3.21
CA PHE A 156 0.39 8.52 -4.02
C PHE A 156 1.85 8.49 -3.55
N ALA A 157 2.08 8.74 -2.26
CA ALA A 157 3.42 8.74 -1.69
C ALA A 157 4.12 7.37 -1.86
N ASN A 158 3.39 6.27 -1.66
CA ASN A 158 3.90 4.92 -1.85
C ASN A 158 4.30 4.65 -3.31
N LEU A 159 3.44 5.00 -4.27
CA LEU A 159 3.69 4.81 -5.70
C LEU A 159 4.89 5.62 -6.18
N ILE A 160 4.95 6.91 -5.87
CA ILE A 160 6.06 7.79 -6.28
C ILE A 160 7.38 7.31 -5.67
N SER A 161 7.40 6.93 -4.41
CA SER A 161 8.59 6.37 -3.76
C SER A 161 9.07 5.10 -4.47
N TYR A 162 8.13 4.22 -4.81
CA TYR A 162 8.43 2.97 -5.51
C TYR A 162 8.98 3.22 -6.92
N TYR A 163 8.32 4.06 -7.72
CA TYR A 163 8.76 4.34 -9.09
C TYR A 163 10.15 4.98 -9.14
N ARG A 164 10.43 5.92 -8.22
CA ARG A 164 11.77 6.49 -8.07
C ARG A 164 12.83 5.43 -7.74
N SER A 165 12.48 4.45 -6.90
CA SER A 165 13.41 3.39 -6.47
C SER A 165 13.70 2.36 -7.56
N THR A 166 12.79 2.18 -8.51
CA THR A 166 12.91 1.21 -9.61
C THR A 166 13.37 1.83 -10.92
N GLY A 167 13.42 3.16 -11.00
CA GLY A 167 13.76 3.88 -12.23
C GLY A 167 12.64 3.87 -13.28
N LEU A 168 11.43 3.45 -12.91
CA LEU A 168 10.29 3.49 -13.84
C LEU A 168 9.88 4.94 -14.10
N SER A 169 9.89 5.33 -15.38
CA SER A 169 9.55 6.69 -15.80
C SER A 169 8.03 6.89 -15.81
N VAL A 170 7.48 7.25 -14.64
CA VAL A 170 6.07 7.67 -14.49
C VAL A 170 6.06 9.06 -13.86
N LYS A 171 5.43 10.01 -14.51
CA LYS A 171 5.22 11.36 -13.98
C LYS A 171 3.86 11.45 -13.29
N ALA A 172 3.76 12.23 -12.23
CA ALA A 172 2.49 12.63 -11.67
C ALA A 172 1.97 13.87 -12.38
N GLY A 173 0.65 13.99 -12.50
CA GLY A 173 0.03 15.13 -13.15
C GLY A 173 -1.44 15.32 -12.81
N ILE A 174 -2.00 16.44 -13.31
CA ILE A 174 -3.42 16.74 -13.19
C ILE A 174 -4.09 16.35 -14.51
N SER A 175 -5.20 15.60 -14.44
CA SER A 175 -6.07 15.38 -15.61
C SER A 175 -7.26 16.31 -15.59
N TRP A 176 -7.87 16.49 -16.75
CA TRP A 176 -9.21 17.01 -16.90
C TRP A 176 -10.14 15.84 -17.25
N THR A 177 -11.11 15.53 -16.38
CA THR A 177 -12.09 14.48 -16.63
C THR A 177 -13.36 15.10 -17.19
N THR A 178 -13.76 14.68 -18.39
CA THR A 178 -14.99 15.19 -19.04
C THR A 178 -15.93 14.06 -19.47
N ASP A 179 -17.26 14.27 -19.39
CA ASP A 179 -18.26 13.36 -19.96
C ASP A 179 -18.50 13.60 -21.46
N ALA A 180 -17.91 14.65 -22.04
CA ALA A 180 -18.24 15.11 -23.38
C ALA A 180 -16.99 15.39 -24.24
N PRO A 181 -16.25 14.35 -24.68
CA PRO A 181 -14.97 14.51 -25.39
C PRO A 181 -15.10 15.33 -26.69
N TYR A 182 -16.22 15.26 -27.36
CA TYR A 182 -16.49 16.08 -28.57
C TYR A 182 -16.88 17.53 -28.25
N ARG A 183 -16.82 17.94 -26.99
CA ARG A 183 -17.03 19.33 -26.53
C ARG A 183 -15.78 19.96 -25.93
N GLU A 184 -14.63 19.35 -26.11
CA GLU A 184 -13.32 19.91 -25.75
C GLU A 184 -12.96 21.10 -26.65
N THR A 185 -13.55 22.26 -26.32
CA THR A 185 -13.35 23.49 -27.09
C THR A 185 -12.00 24.13 -26.77
N GLN A 186 -11.50 24.99 -27.67
CA GLN A 186 -10.24 25.71 -27.46
C GLN A 186 -10.23 26.55 -26.17
N SER A 187 -11.38 27.13 -25.79
CA SER A 187 -11.53 27.86 -24.54
C SER A 187 -11.46 26.94 -23.32
N ALA A 188 -12.10 25.75 -23.35
CA ALA A 188 -12.03 24.76 -22.28
C ALA A 188 -10.63 24.23 -22.12
N ILE A 189 -9.94 23.91 -23.22
CA ILE A 189 -8.52 23.48 -23.18
C ILE A 189 -7.64 24.57 -22.58
N SER A 190 -7.86 25.84 -22.96
CA SER A 190 -7.09 26.96 -22.41
C SER A 190 -7.31 27.13 -20.90
N GLU A 191 -8.55 26.92 -20.43
CA GLU A 191 -8.84 26.96 -18.99
C GLU A 191 -8.23 25.78 -18.25
N ALA A 192 -8.33 24.56 -18.78
CA ALA A 192 -7.69 23.38 -18.21
C ALA A 192 -6.16 23.56 -18.09
N LYS A 193 -5.51 24.18 -19.09
CA LYS A 193 -4.09 24.55 -19.02
C LYS A 193 -3.77 25.50 -17.88
N LYS A 194 -4.59 26.53 -17.64
CA LYS A 194 -4.39 27.44 -16.50
C LYS A 194 -4.49 26.72 -15.17
N LEU A 195 -5.33 25.69 -15.09
CA LEU A 195 -5.48 24.81 -13.94
C LEU A 195 -4.41 23.68 -13.91
N GLN A 196 -3.38 23.78 -14.77
CA GLN A 196 -2.24 22.87 -14.86
C GLN A 196 -2.61 21.43 -15.26
N ALA A 197 -3.72 21.23 -15.96
CA ALA A 197 -4.03 19.93 -16.52
C ALA A 197 -3.05 19.60 -17.66
N VAL A 198 -2.50 18.38 -17.62
CA VAL A 198 -1.54 17.88 -18.62
C VAL A 198 -2.21 17.01 -19.67
N CYS A 199 -3.37 16.44 -19.34
CA CYS A 199 -4.14 15.56 -20.22
C CYS A 199 -5.64 15.64 -19.92
N VAL A 200 -6.44 15.11 -20.86
CA VAL A 200 -7.90 14.96 -20.73
C VAL A 200 -8.27 13.49 -20.90
N GLU A 201 -9.18 13.02 -20.04
CA GLU A 201 -9.72 11.66 -20.02
C GLU A 201 -11.16 11.67 -19.48
N MET A 202 -11.79 10.50 -19.24
CA MET A 202 -13.23 10.45 -18.98
C MET A 202 -13.63 9.79 -17.66
N GLU A 203 -12.71 9.35 -16.76
CA GLU A 203 -13.04 8.47 -15.62
C GLU A 203 -12.49 8.93 -14.27
N ALA A 204 -11.29 9.50 -14.22
CA ALA A 204 -10.50 9.64 -13.00
C ALA A 204 -11.18 10.46 -11.89
N ALA A 205 -11.85 11.58 -12.24
CA ALA A 205 -12.49 12.43 -11.24
C ALA A 205 -13.60 11.68 -10.50
N ALA A 206 -14.42 10.94 -11.21
CA ALA A 206 -15.51 10.16 -10.63
C ALA A 206 -14.99 8.97 -9.82
N LEU A 207 -14.00 8.24 -10.33
CA LEU A 207 -13.37 7.11 -9.63
C LEU A 207 -12.74 7.57 -8.31
N TYR A 208 -12.04 8.71 -8.28
CA TYR A 208 -11.45 9.25 -7.05
C TYR A 208 -12.51 9.80 -6.07
N ALA A 209 -13.58 10.40 -6.58
CA ALA A 209 -14.69 10.83 -5.72
C ALA A 209 -15.37 9.64 -5.05
N PHE A 210 -15.66 8.58 -5.80
CA PHE A 210 -16.16 7.31 -5.27
C PHE A 210 -15.19 6.70 -4.27
N ALA A 211 -13.90 6.61 -4.61
CA ALA A 211 -12.86 6.05 -3.75
C ALA A 211 -12.82 6.75 -2.40
N LYS A 212 -12.86 8.07 -2.36
CA LYS A 212 -12.88 8.87 -1.14
C LYS A 212 -14.17 8.67 -0.34
N ALA A 213 -15.33 8.70 -1.00
CA ALA A 213 -16.64 8.56 -0.34
C ALA A 213 -16.84 7.18 0.28
N LYS A 214 -16.31 6.12 -0.32
CA LYS A 214 -16.48 4.72 0.10
C LYS A 214 -15.22 4.09 0.71
N ASN A 215 -14.18 4.88 0.96
CA ASN A 215 -12.88 4.45 1.50
C ASN A 215 -12.31 3.25 0.71
N LYS A 216 -12.15 3.44 -0.61
CA LYS A 216 -11.62 2.42 -1.52
C LYS A 216 -10.25 2.83 -2.09
N ASN A 217 -9.44 1.83 -2.46
CA ASN A 217 -8.14 2.06 -3.06
C ASN A 217 -8.28 2.04 -4.59
N ILE A 218 -8.22 3.19 -5.22
CA ILE A 218 -8.24 3.35 -6.67
C ILE A 218 -7.04 4.20 -7.11
N VAL A 219 -6.39 3.78 -8.18
CA VAL A 219 -5.29 4.49 -8.83
C VAL A 219 -5.59 4.62 -10.31
N CYS A 220 -5.52 5.82 -10.85
CA CYS A 220 -5.78 6.09 -12.25
C CYS A 220 -4.50 6.56 -12.97
N PHE A 221 -4.28 6.01 -14.16
CA PHE A 221 -3.23 6.41 -15.08
C PHE A 221 -3.83 6.88 -16.40
N ALA A 222 -3.28 7.96 -16.95
CA ALA A 222 -3.53 8.37 -18.30
C ALA A 222 -2.40 7.86 -19.21
N HIS A 223 -2.74 7.12 -20.26
CA HIS A 223 -1.85 6.77 -21.36
C HIS A 223 -1.97 7.87 -22.41
N LEU A 224 -0.89 8.64 -22.60
CA LEU A 224 -0.87 9.77 -23.52
C LEU A 224 -0.77 9.28 -24.95
N THR A 225 -1.85 9.33 -25.71
CA THR A 225 -1.97 8.69 -27.02
C THR A 225 -2.13 9.64 -28.19
N ASN A 226 -2.55 10.90 -27.96
CA ASN A 226 -2.82 11.85 -29.02
C ASN A 226 -2.70 13.30 -28.54
N THR A 227 -2.51 14.22 -29.47
CA THR A 227 -2.57 15.67 -29.24
C THR A 227 -3.91 16.24 -29.70
N MET A 228 -5.01 15.64 -29.26
CA MET A 228 -6.40 15.97 -29.60
C MET A 228 -6.80 15.56 -31.05
N ALA A 229 -6.10 14.60 -31.65
CA ALA A 229 -6.37 14.05 -32.99
C ALA A 229 -6.57 15.12 -34.09
N GLN A 230 -5.82 16.23 -34.02
CA GLN A 230 -5.96 17.36 -34.96
C GLN A 230 -5.29 17.11 -36.30
N LYS A 231 -4.47 16.07 -36.42
CA LYS A 231 -3.78 15.72 -37.67
C LYS A 231 -3.91 14.21 -37.89
N GLU A 232 -3.85 13.81 -39.16
CA GLU A 232 -3.75 12.38 -39.49
C GLU A 232 -2.47 11.77 -38.91
N GLY A 233 -2.59 10.59 -38.29
CA GLY A 233 -1.48 9.92 -37.60
C GLY A 233 -1.15 10.46 -36.20
N ASP A 234 -1.96 11.33 -35.62
CA ASP A 234 -1.76 11.88 -34.29
C ASP A 234 -2.26 10.94 -33.17
N PHE A 235 -3.01 9.89 -33.49
CA PHE A 235 -3.56 8.96 -32.51
C PHE A 235 -2.74 7.67 -32.47
N GLU A 236 -1.66 7.67 -31.65
CA GLU A 236 -0.67 6.59 -31.59
C GLU A 236 -0.57 6.03 -30.16
N LYS A 237 -1.05 4.81 -29.99
CA LYS A 237 -1.00 4.10 -28.70
C LYS A 237 0.32 3.34 -28.45
N GLY A 238 1.15 3.18 -29.49
CA GLY A 238 2.40 2.42 -29.44
C GLY A 238 2.24 0.95 -29.83
N GLU A 239 3.29 0.17 -29.59
CA GLU A 239 3.31 -1.25 -29.93
C GLU A 239 2.21 -2.02 -29.20
N GLU A 240 1.52 -2.92 -29.92
CA GLU A 240 0.37 -3.67 -29.41
C GLU A 240 -0.67 -2.78 -28.73
N MET A 241 -0.94 -1.61 -29.31
CA MET A 241 -1.85 -0.59 -28.76
C MET A 241 -1.45 -0.15 -27.33
N GLY A 242 -0.16 -0.14 -27.03
CA GLY A 242 0.38 0.23 -25.71
C GLY A 242 0.26 -0.85 -24.65
N SER A 243 -0.25 -2.05 -24.97
CA SER A 243 -0.55 -3.10 -23.98
C SER A 243 0.69 -3.61 -23.26
N LEU A 244 1.85 -3.69 -23.93
CA LEU A 244 3.10 -4.14 -23.31
C LEU A 244 3.58 -3.16 -22.23
N ASP A 245 3.58 -1.87 -22.53
CA ASP A 245 3.94 -0.83 -21.60
C ASP A 245 2.95 -0.75 -20.43
N ALA A 246 1.65 -0.92 -20.71
CA ALA A 246 0.60 -0.97 -19.68
C ALA A 246 0.77 -2.17 -18.74
N LEU A 247 1.10 -3.35 -19.23
CA LEU A 247 1.37 -4.54 -18.42
C LEU A 247 2.58 -4.34 -17.50
N GLU A 248 3.63 -3.71 -17.98
CA GLU A 248 4.80 -3.38 -17.17
C GLU A 248 4.43 -2.38 -16.06
N LEU A 249 3.67 -1.33 -16.40
CA LEU A 249 3.15 -0.36 -15.43
C LEU A 249 2.26 -1.05 -14.37
N ILE A 250 1.32 -1.90 -14.79
CA ILE A 250 0.42 -2.65 -13.89
C ILE A 250 1.24 -3.51 -12.93
N ARG A 251 2.21 -4.26 -13.44
CA ARG A 251 3.07 -5.14 -12.64
C ARG A 251 3.80 -4.36 -11.55
N HIS A 252 4.40 -3.23 -11.90
CA HIS A 252 5.08 -2.34 -10.96
C HIS A 252 4.10 -1.69 -9.97
N THR A 253 2.93 -1.29 -10.43
CA THR A 253 1.87 -0.70 -9.59
C THR A 253 1.34 -1.73 -8.59
N ILE A 254 1.07 -2.95 -9.02
CA ILE A 254 0.68 -4.05 -8.13
C ILE A 254 1.78 -4.30 -7.10
N ALA A 255 3.04 -4.40 -7.53
CA ALA A 255 4.17 -4.57 -6.61
C ALA A 255 4.27 -3.44 -5.59
N ALA A 256 4.02 -2.19 -5.96
CA ALA A 256 3.98 -1.05 -5.05
C ALA A 256 2.83 -1.12 -4.05
N LEU A 257 1.62 -1.44 -4.54
CA LEU A 257 0.38 -1.39 -3.75
C LEU A 257 0.13 -2.66 -2.92
N THR A 258 0.57 -3.83 -3.41
CA THR A 258 0.51 -5.09 -2.65
C THR A 258 1.74 -5.29 -1.76
N ARG A 259 2.70 -4.40 -1.80
CA ARG A 259 3.61 -4.12 -0.70
C ARG A 259 2.84 -3.47 0.47
N SER A 260 1.72 -4.06 0.91
CA SER A 260 1.45 -3.94 2.33
C SER A 260 2.68 -4.53 2.99
N SER A 261 3.27 -3.83 3.93
CA SER A 261 4.46 -4.30 4.64
C SER A 261 4.26 -5.76 5.06
N SER A 262 3.05 -6.15 5.42
CA SER A 262 2.66 -7.52 5.74
C SER A 262 2.86 -8.52 4.58
N ASN A 263 2.35 -8.26 3.39
CA ASN A 263 2.49 -9.16 2.23
C ASN A 263 3.94 -9.24 1.75
N TYR A 264 4.67 -8.12 1.80
CA TYR A 264 6.09 -8.09 1.49
C TYR A 264 6.88 -9.00 2.43
N TRP A 265 6.71 -8.83 3.74
CA TRP A 265 7.40 -9.61 4.75
C TRP A 265 6.96 -11.08 4.73
N ASN A 266 5.66 -11.37 4.53
CA ASN A 266 5.18 -12.73 4.34
C ASN A 266 5.87 -13.45 3.17
N ARG A 267 6.13 -12.76 2.04
CA ARG A 267 6.89 -13.35 0.92
C ARG A 267 8.36 -13.59 1.27
N ILE A 268 9.02 -12.63 1.92
CA ILE A 268 10.40 -12.78 2.37
C ILE A 268 10.53 -14.03 3.26
N TYR A 269 9.68 -14.15 4.28
CA TYR A 269 9.70 -15.30 5.17
C TYR A 269 9.22 -16.60 4.54
N ALA A 270 8.38 -16.57 3.51
CA ALA A 270 7.98 -17.76 2.77
C ALA A 270 9.08 -18.29 1.85
N SER A 271 9.88 -17.40 1.23
CA SER A 271 10.85 -17.75 0.19
C SER A 271 12.27 -17.94 0.70
N LYS A 272 12.65 -17.36 1.87
CA LYS A 272 14.02 -17.37 2.37
C LYS A 272 14.19 -18.30 3.58
N GLN A 273 15.35 -18.97 3.62
CA GLN A 273 15.83 -19.69 4.80
C GLN A 273 16.52 -18.72 5.77
N PRO A 274 16.69 -19.08 7.06
CA PRO A 274 17.34 -18.20 8.05
C PRO A 274 18.74 -17.73 7.64
N ASN A 275 19.53 -18.57 6.98
CA ASN A 275 20.86 -18.24 6.47
C ASN A 275 20.86 -17.32 5.24
N GLU A 276 19.69 -17.03 4.68
CA GLU A 276 19.47 -16.07 3.57
C GLU A 276 18.88 -14.75 4.05
N ILE A 277 18.80 -14.54 5.37
CA ILE A 277 18.20 -13.38 6.02
C ILE A 277 19.27 -12.60 6.77
N SER A 278 19.57 -11.36 6.32
CA SER A 278 20.72 -10.58 6.79
C SER A 278 20.69 -10.21 8.28
N TRP A 279 19.54 -10.15 8.93
CA TRP A 279 19.40 -9.80 10.35
C TRP A 279 19.35 -11.00 11.28
N THR A 280 19.47 -12.21 10.75
CA THR A 280 19.42 -13.44 11.56
C THR A 280 20.62 -13.49 12.52
N GLN A 281 20.33 -13.79 13.78
CA GLN A 281 21.31 -14.05 14.82
C GLN A 281 21.02 -15.39 15.50
N GLU A 282 22.05 -16.21 15.68
CA GLU A 282 21.94 -17.45 16.46
C GLU A 282 21.67 -17.13 17.93
N ILE A 283 22.43 -16.20 18.48
CA ILE A 283 22.23 -15.63 19.82
C ILE A 283 22.08 -14.13 19.71
N PRO A 284 20.93 -13.55 20.05
CA PRO A 284 20.70 -12.10 20.05
C PRO A 284 21.33 -11.47 21.31
N LYS A 285 22.65 -11.54 21.41
CA LYS A 285 23.41 -11.21 22.62
C LYS A 285 23.15 -9.79 23.10
N THR A 286 23.25 -8.81 22.21
CA THR A 286 23.07 -7.41 22.57
C THR A 286 21.65 -7.14 23.08
N SER A 287 20.63 -7.71 22.44
CA SER A 287 19.24 -7.61 22.92
C SER A 287 19.07 -8.19 24.31
N LEU A 288 19.66 -9.37 24.58
CA LEU A 288 19.64 -10.01 25.91
C LEU A 288 20.39 -9.17 26.94
N ASP A 289 21.59 -8.65 26.61
CA ASP A 289 22.39 -7.81 27.50
C ASP A 289 21.64 -6.51 27.91
N PHE A 290 20.87 -5.91 26.99
CA PHE A 290 20.02 -4.77 27.30
C PHE A 290 18.88 -5.17 28.25
N ILE A 291 18.14 -6.24 27.97
CA ILE A 291 17.02 -6.71 28.79
C ILE A 291 17.51 -7.10 30.18
N HIS A 292 18.63 -7.83 30.30
CA HIS A 292 19.23 -8.20 31.60
C HIS A 292 19.63 -6.99 32.43
N SER A 293 20.13 -5.92 31.78
CA SER A 293 20.54 -4.70 32.49
C SER A 293 19.40 -3.97 33.19
N PHE A 294 18.14 -4.30 32.89
CA PHE A 294 16.96 -3.71 33.52
C PHE A 294 16.60 -4.36 34.87
N GLY A 295 17.22 -5.48 35.23
CA GLY A 295 17.02 -6.16 36.53
C GLY A 295 15.60 -6.66 36.78
N LEU A 296 14.97 -7.21 35.77
CA LEU A 296 13.56 -7.60 35.75
C LEU A 296 13.30 -8.89 36.54
N ASN A 297 12.13 -9.00 37.15
CA ASN A 297 11.60 -10.26 37.60
C ASN A 297 11.06 -11.11 36.43
N LYS A 298 10.85 -12.43 36.65
CA LYS A 298 10.39 -13.32 35.58
C LYS A 298 8.93 -13.14 35.16
N THR A 299 8.15 -12.44 35.96
CA THR A 299 6.76 -12.08 35.68
C THR A 299 6.62 -10.76 34.89
N ALA A 300 7.74 -10.08 34.59
CA ALA A 300 7.74 -8.86 33.78
C ALA A 300 7.13 -9.09 32.39
N LYS A 301 6.34 -8.16 31.95
CA LYS A 301 5.69 -8.18 30.62
C LYS A 301 6.65 -7.61 29.59
N ILE A 302 7.10 -8.44 28.67
CA ILE A 302 8.04 -8.09 27.60
C ILE A 302 7.32 -8.15 26.27
N ILE A 303 7.42 -7.11 25.44
CA ILE A 303 7.01 -7.15 24.03
C ILE A 303 8.26 -7.05 23.14
N ASP A 304 8.37 -7.97 22.17
CA ASP A 304 9.36 -7.95 21.08
C ASP A 304 8.68 -7.49 19.80
N VAL A 305 8.92 -6.24 19.42
CA VAL A 305 8.30 -5.57 18.26
C VAL A 305 9.11 -5.86 17.01
N GLY A 306 8.44 -6.42 15.98
CA GLY A 306 9.09 -6.93 14.80
C GLY A 306 9.95 -8.16 15.10
N GLY A 307 9.57 -8.92 16.14
CA GLY A 307 10.31 -10.09 16.59
C GLY A 307 10.42 -11.20 15.54
N GLY A 308 9.46 -11.31 14.65
CA GLY A 308 9.50 -12.20 13.49
C GLY A 308 9.85 -13.63 13.84
N ASP A 309 10.92 -14.14 13.20
CA ASP A 309 11.53 -15.44 13.47
C ASP A 309 12.80 -15.34 14.37
N SER A 310 12.93 -14.25 15.13
CA SER A 310 14.04 -14.04 16.06
C SER A 310 14.07 -15.11 17.15
N LYS A 311 15.29 -15.52 17.55
CA LYS A 311 15.50 -16.44 18.68
C LYS A 311 15.46 -15.75 20.05
N LEU A 312 15.22 -14.44 20.12
CA LEU A 312 15.12 -13.72 21.39
C LEU A 312 14.08 -14.38 22.32
N VAL A 313 12.91 -14.70 21.79
CA VAL A 313 11.83 -15.35 22.54
C VAL A 313 12.23 -16.71 23.09
N ASP A 314 13.07 -17.48 22.36
CA ASP A 314 13.56 -18.80 22.81
C ASP A 314 14.43 -18.66 24.06
N TYR A 315 15.33 -17.66 24.08
CA TYR A 315 16.21 -17.39 25.22
C TYR A 315 15.44 -16.85 26.43
N LEU A 316 14.52 -15.89 26.21
CA LEU A 316 13.69 -15.35 27.30
C LEU A 316 12.84 -16.45 27.96
N LEU A 317 12.27 -17.37 27.18
CA LEU A 317 11.55 -18.53 27.71
C LEU A 317 12.47 -19.49 28.48
N ALA A 318 13.68 -19.75 27.97
CA ALA A 318 14.65 -20.63 28.64
C ALA A 318 15.11 -20.02 29.97
N GLU A 319 15.17 -18.70 30.08
CA GLU A 319 15.50 -17.98 31.29
C GLU A 319 14.32 -17.84 32.28
N GLY A 320 13.15 -18.35 31.91
CA GLY A 320 11.98 -18.43 32.77
C GLY A 320 11.08 -17.17 32.77
N PHE A 321 11.18 -16.28 31.76
CA PHE A 321 10.19 -15.21 31.61
C PHE A 321 8.83 -15.78 31.18
N GLU A 322 7.75 -15.30 31.83
CA GLU A 322 6.42 -15.89 31.73
C GLU A 322 5.48 -15.09 30.81
N ASN A 323 5.68 -13.77 30.68
CA ASN A 323 4.77 -12.86 30.02
C ASN A 323 5.42 -12.23 28.80
N ILE A 324 5.59 -13.01 27.73
CA ILE A 324 6.22 -12.54 26.49
C ILE A 324 5.17 -12.36 25.40
N THR A 325 5.20 -11.21 24.76
CA THR A 325 4.45 -10.92 23.53
C THR A 325 5.43 -10.76 22.38
N VAL A 326 5.15 -11.40 21.25
CA VAL A 326 5.91 -11.20 20.01
C VAL A 326 4.95 -10.59 18.99
N LEU A 327 5.25 -9.38 18.54
CA LEU A 327 4.51 -8.66 17.51
C LEU A 327 5.31 -8.64 16.23
N ASP A 328 4.69 -9.00 15.14
CA ASP A 328 5.26 -8.83 13.80
C ASP A 328 4.15 -8.59 12.78
N ILE A 329 4.48 -7.85 11.73
CA ILE A 329 3.56 -7.60 10.63
C ILE A 329 3.38 -8.85 9.74
N SER A 330 4.32 -9.80 9.80
CA SER A 330 4.33 -11.04 9.02
C SER A 330 3.79 -12.22 9.83
N ALA A 331 2.61 -12.69 9.49
CA ALA A 331 2.08 -13.95 10.04
C ALA A 331 3.02 -15.12 9.74
N LYS A 332 3.67 -15.15 8.56
CA LYS A 332 4.62 -16.21 8.17
C LYS A 332 5.88 -16.24 9.03
N ALA A 333 6.37 -15.08 9.46
CA ALA A 333 7.50 -15.01 10.39
C ALA A 333 7.14 -15.64 11.73
N LEU A 334 5.99 -15.23 12.29
CA LEU A 334 5.49 -15.78 13.55
C LEU A 334 5.18 -17.29 13.46
N ASP A 335 4.66 -17.77 12.32
CA ASP A 335 4.43 -19.21 12.11
C ASP A 335 5.73 -20.02 12.14
N LYS A 336 6.85 -19.46 11.60
CA LYS A 336 8.18 -20.09 11.71
C LYS A 336 8.65 -20.17 13.15
N ALA A 337 8.54 -19.09 13.91
CA ALA A 337 8.90 -19.05 15.32
C ALA A 337 8.06 -20.04 16.15
N LYS A 338 6.74 -20.07 15.94
CA LYS A 338 5.83 -21.03 16.58
C LYS A 338 6.23 -22.47 16.28
N LYS A 339 6.51 -22.79 15.01
CA LYS A 339 6.94 -24.13 14.59
C LYS A 339 8.26 -24.54 15.25
N ARG A 340 9.22 -23.62 15.37
CA ARG A 340 10.50 -23.85 16.04
C ARG A 340 10.35 -24.13 17.53
N LEU A 341 9.47 -23.37 18.21
CA LEU A 341 9.22 -23.50 19.65
C LEU A 341 8.37 -24.71 20.01
N GLY A 342 7.60 -25.29 19.08
CA GLY A 342 6.72 -26.42 19.35
C GLY A 342 5.70 -26.08 20.45
N ASP A 343 5.52 -26.96 21.42
CA ASP A 343 4.57 -26.78 22.54
C ASP A 343 4.83 -25.52 23.38
N LYS A 344 6.09 -25.06 23.44
CA LYS A 344 6.45 -23.83 24.16
C LYS A 344 5.80 -22.58 23.55
N ALA A 345 5.41 -22.62 22.27
CA ALA A 345 4.75 -21.50 21.60
C ALA A 345 3.42 -21.10 22.25
N GLN A 346 2.75 -22.03 22.97
CA GLN A 346 1.50 -21.76 23.69
C GLN A 346 1.69 -20.79 24.89
N LYS A 347 2.93 -20.60 25.36
CA LYS A 347 3.26 -19.69 26.45
C LYS A 347 3.45 -18.24 25.98
N ILE A 348 3.40 -17.98 24.68
CA ILE A 348 3.69 -16.69 24.08
C ILE A 348 2.40 -16.08 23.54
N ASN A 349 2.24 -14.77 23.74
CA ASN A 349 1.21 -13.98 23.10
C ASN A 349 1.69 -13.53 21.71
N TRP A 350 1.11 -14.09 20.64
CA TRP A 350 1.48 -13.79 19.26
C TRP A 350 0.54 -12.76 18.66
N VAL A 351 1.07 -11.63 18.19
CA VAL A 351 0.31 -10.54 17.62
C VAL A 351 0.74 -10.27 16.17
N VAL A 352 -0.16 -10.49 15.21
CA VAL A 352 0.05 -10.10 13.81
C VAL A 352 -0.52 -8.69 13.63
N SER A 353 0.36 -7.68 13.56
CA SER A 353 -0.06 -6.28 13.39
C SER A 353 1.06 -5.43 12.82
N ASP A 354 0.68 -4.38 12.07
CA ASP A 354 1.57 -3.25 11.79
C ASP A 354 1.70 -2.40 13.05
N ILE A 355 2.93 -2.12 13.47
CA ILE A 355 3.20 -1.33 14.68
C ILE A 355 2.60 0.08 14.62
N THR A 356 2.44 0.65 13.43
CA THR A 356 1.85 1.98 13.24
C THR A 356 0.34 2.01 13.43
N THR A 357 -0.30 0.84 13.52
CA THR A 357 -1.76 0.68 13.76
C THR A 357 -2.06 -0.19 14.97
N PHE A 358 -1.01 -0.71 15.63
CA PHE A 358 -1.15 -1.55 16.80
C PHE A 358 -1.77 -0.79 17.98
N GLN A 359 -2.78 -1.39 18.58
CA GLN A 359 -3.45 -0.87 19.79
C GLN A 359 -3.22 -1.88 20.93
N PRO A 360 -2.26 -1.62 21.82
CA PRO A 360 -1.96 -2.50 22.95
C PRO A 360 -3.13 -2.54 23.93
N SER A 361 -3.52 -3.75 24.34
CA SER A 361 -4.56 -3.99 25.37
C SER A 361 -4.00 -4.01 26.80
N THR A 362 -2.68 -3.94 26.95
CA THR A 362 -1.97 -3.94 28.26
C THR A 362 -0.73 -3.08 28.17
N THR A 363 -0.15 -2.75 29.32
CA THR A 363 1.18 -2.12 29.41
C THR A 363 2.27 -3.18 29.48
N TYR A 364 3.49 -2.81 29.09
CA TYR A 364 4.67 -3.65 29.07
C TYR A 364 5.78 -3.03 29.93
N ASP A 365 6.46 -3.87 30.75
CA ASP A 365 7.61 -3.46 31.51
C ASP A 365 8.85 -3.26 30.63
N VAL A 366 8.91 -3.99 29.52
CA VAL A 366 9.94 -3.82 28.49
C VAL A 366 9.32 -3.84 27.11
N TRP A 367 9.68 -2.84 26.32
CA TRP A 367 9.45 -2.76 24.89
C TRP A 367 10.78 -2.90 24.18
N HIS A 368 10.97 -4.02 23.49
CA HIS A 368 12.15 -4.30 22.70
C HIS A 368 11.81 -4.18 21.21
N ASP A 369 12.67 -3.55 20.45
CA ASP A 369 12.59 -3.42 19.00
C ASP A 369 14.00 -3.59 18.43
N ARG A 370 14.19 -4.60 17.58
CA ARG A 370 15.42 -4.74 16.81
C ARG A 370 15.10 -4.86 15.33
N ALA A 371 15.61 -3.91 14.55
CA ALA A 371 15.48 -3.88 13.08
C ALA A 371 14.04 -3.64 12.56
N THR A 372 13.15 -3.02 13.37
CA THR A 372 11.82 -2.58 12.92
C THR A 372 11.74 -1.07 12.81
N PHE A 373 12.23 -0.34 13.80
CA PHE A 373 12.13 1.11 13.87
C PHE A 373 12.72 1.82 12.62
N HIS A 374 13.80 1.34 12.04
CA HIS A 374 14.42 1.94 10.87
C HIS A 374 13.57 1.83 9.57
N PHE A 375 12.53 0.99 9.53
CA PHE A 375 11.58 0.95 8.42
C PHE A 375 10.52 2.05 8.48
N LEU A 376 10.44 2.78 9.60
CA LEU A 376 9.56 3.93 9.75
C LEU A 376 10.25 5.15 9.13
N THR A 377 10.06 5.33 7.84
CA THR A 377 10.81 6.35 7.06
C THR A 377 10.12 7.70 7.00
N THR A 378 8.86 7.81 7.42
CA THR A 378 8.11 9.06 7.47
C THR A 378 7.89 9.54 8.91
N ASN A 379 7.82 10.86 9.11
CA ASN A 379 7.54 11.43 10.43
C ASN A 379 6.19 10.96 11.00
N GLU A 380 5.18 10.74 10.16
CA GLU A 380 3.88 10.21 10.58
C GLU A 380 4.01 8.80 11.17
N GLN A 381 4.77 7.90 10.51
CA GLN A 381 4.99 6.53 11.02
C GLN A 381 5.74 6.55 12.35
N VAL A 382 6.80 7.36 12.46
CA VAL A 382 7.56 7.53 13.72
C VAL A 382 6.65 8.09 14.82
N SER A 383 5.84 9.10 14.53
CA SER A 383 4.89 9.68 15.49
C SER A 383 3.86 8.67 15.99
N LYS A 384 3.31 7.82 15.11
CA LYS A 384 2.38 6.74 15.48
C LYS A 384 3.06 5.70 16.38
N TYR A 385 4.26 5.25 16.02
CA TYR A 385 5.05 4.35 16.85
C TYR A 385 5.29 4.93 18.25
N MET A 386 5.74 6.19 18.31
CA MET A 386 6.03 6.86 19.58
C MET A 386 4.78 7.06 20.43
N SER A 387 3.64 7.39 19.82
CA SER A 387 2.36 7.47 20.52
C SER A 387 1.98 6.13 21.15
N THR A 388 2.13 5.03 20.42
CA THR A 388 1.86 3.67 20.92
C THR A 388 2.84 3.28 22.01
N ALA A 389 4.15 3.52 21.84
CA ALA A 389 5.15 3.21 22.86
C ALA A 389 4.92 4.01 24.15
N ARG A 390 4.61 5.31 24.06
CA ARG A 390 4.29 6.15 25.24
C ARG A 390 3.08 5.67 26.03
N SER A 391 2.06 5.14 25.36
CA SER A 391 0.86 4.63 26.03
C SER A 391 1.04 3.23 26.63
N ALA A 392 1.95 2.44 26.07
CA ALA A 392 2.09 1.03 26.41
C ALA A 392 3.30 0.68 27.27
N VAL A 393 4.35 1.50 27.28
CA VAL A 393 5.57 1.22 28.06
C VAL A 393 5.42 1.79 29.48
N SER A 394 5.56 0.90 30.48
CA SER A 394 5.56 1.28 31.91
C SER A 394 6.98 1.33 32.50
N GLY A 395 7.96 0.69 31.89
CA GLY A 395 9.32 0.57 32.42
C GLY A 395 10.39 1.00 31.43
N PHE A 396 10.85 0.11 30.58
CA PHE A 396 12.02 0.30 29.73
C PHE A 396 11.71 0.11 28.26
N LEU A 397 12.47 0.82 27.42
CA LEU A 397 12.42 0.69 25.97
C LEU A 397 13.84 0.46 25.47
N ALA A 398 14.04 -0.57 24.64
CA ALA A 398 15.31 -0.87 23.97
C ALA A 398 15.08 -0.88 22.44
N ILE A 399 15.81 -0.05 21.71
CA ILE A 399 15.75 0.03 20.23
C ILE A 399 17.11 -0.27 19.64
N GLY A 400 17.15 -1.28 18.74
CA GLY A 400 18.27 -1.57 17.87
C GLY A 400 17.94 -1.21 16.42
N THR A 401 18.57 -0.20 15.88
CA THR A 401 18.30 0.35 14.54
C THR A 401 19.61 0.52 13.75
N PHE A 402 19.56 0.77 12.45
CA PHE A 402 20.80 1.10 11.73
C PHE A 402 21.37 2.45 12.14
N SER A 403 22.68 2.46 12.41
CA SER A 403 23.42 3.69 12.68
C SER A 403 23.57 4.55 11.40
N ASP A 404 24.10 5.77 11.53
CA ASP A 404 24.45 6.62 10.38
C ASP A 404 25.52 5.95 9.46
N SER A 405 26.29 4.98 9.98
CA SER A 405 27.25 4.16 9.21
C SER A 405 26.64 2.86 8.69
N GLY A 406 25.41 2.55 9.04
CA GLY A 406 24.69 1.34 8.64
C GLY A 406 24.19 1.41 7.20
N PRO A 407 23.52 0.34 6.71
CA PRO A 407 22.94 0.31 5.37
C PRO A 407 21.82 1.34 5.16
N LYS A 408 21.71 1.86 3.94
CA LYS A 408 20.59 2.73 3.51
C LYS A 408 19.36 1.94 3.05
N LYS A 409 19.49 0.62 2.88
CA LYS A 409 18.41 -0.30 2.51
C LYS A 409 18.54 -1.59 3.29
N CYS A 410 17.41 -2.18 3.67
CA CYS A 410 17.32 -3.52 4.23
C CYS A 410 16.27 -4.32 3.46
N SER A 411 16.63 -5.52 3.01
CA SER A 411 15.76 -6.37 2.16
C SER A 411 15.17 -5.63 0.96
N GLY A 412 15.94 -4.72 0.33
CA GLY A 412 15.47 -3.92 -0.81
C GLY A 412 14.58 -2.73 -0.45
N LEU A 413 14.16 -2.59 0.81
CA LEU A 413 13.38 -1.45 1.29
C LEU A 413 14.30 -0.32 1.77
N PRO A 414 13.92 0.96 1.55
CA PRO A 414 14.64 2.09 2.15
C PRO A 414 14.48 2.07 3.67
N VAL A 415 15.50 2.54 4.37
CA VAL A 415 15.49 2.65 5.84
C VAL A 415 15.96 4.04 6.27
N LYS A 416 15.54 4.47 7.46
CA LYS A 416 16.01 5.68 8.12
C LYS A 416 17.16 5.30 9.05
N GLN A 417 18.32 5.94 8.86
CA GLN A 417 19.50 5.77 9.70
C GLN A 417 19.45 6.76 10.87
N TYR A 418 19.99 6.36 12.01
CA TYR A 418 19.97 7.16 13.22
C TYR A 418 21.36 7.31 13.84
N SER A 419 21.74 8.53 14.21
CA SER A 419 22.75 8.76 15.25
C SER A 419 22.12 8.65 16.64
N GLU A 420 22.95 8.59 17.68
CA GLU A 420 22.48 8.61 19.07
C GLU A 420 21.64 9.86 19.35
N GLU A 421 22.07 11.05 18.86
CA GLU A 421 21.37 12.31 19.06
C GLU A 421 20.01 12.31 18.36
N LYS A 422 19.94 11.82 17.11
CA LYS A 422 18.68 11.75 16.36
C LYS A 422 17.68 10.81 17.03
N LEU A 423 18.15 9.62 17.45
CA LEU A 423 17.27 8.66 18.10
C LEU A 423 16.79 9.17 19.47
N THR A 424 17.68 9.81 20.24
CA THR A 424 17.32 10.43 21.50
C THR A 424 16.32 11.57 21.31
N ALA A 425 16.46 12.37 20.25
CA ALA A 425 15.53 13.45 19.94
C ALA A 425 14.12 12.94 19.60
N GLU A 426 13.99 11.77 18.92
CA GLU A 426 12.68 11.15 18.63
C GLU A 426 11.98 10.65 19.91
N LEU A 427 12.76 10.25 20.94
CA LEU A 427 12.25 9.62 22.15
C LEU A 427 12.18 10.54 23.38
N HIS A 428 12.80 11.74 23.34
CA HIS A 428 12.91 12.63 24.51
C HIS A 428 11.57 12.98 25.18
N ASP A 429 10.48 12.99 24.39
CA ASP A 429 9.13 13.17 24.92
C ASP A 429 8.62 11.82 25.46
N GLY A 430 8.72 11.64 26.77
CA GLY A 430 8.24 10.49 27.52
C GLY A 430 9.29 9.45 27.92
N PHE A 431 10.56 9.59 27.48
CA PHE A 431 11.60 8.64 27.80
C PHE A 431 12.95 9.32 28.11
N ASP A 432 13.61 8.88 29.17
CA ASP A 432 14.96 9.29 29.52
C ASP A 432 15.98 8.27 29.01
N LYS A 433 16.99 8.72 28.30
CA LYS A 433 18.05 7.88 27.77
C LYS A 433 18.88 7.28 28.93
N ILE A 434 19.14 5.97 28.86
CA ILE A 434 20.02 5.25 29.79
C ILE A 434 21.40 5.10 29.16
N ARG A 435 21.50 4.38 28.04
CA ARG A 435 22.76 4.14 27.32
C ARG A 435 22.54 3.87 25.86
N CYS A 436 23.58 4.15 25.05
CA CYS A 436 23.66 3.75 23.64
C CYS A 436 24.99 3.04 23.39
N ILE A 437 24.99 2.11 22.45
CA ILE A 437 26.18 1.45 21.90
C ILE A 437 26.02 1.28 20.40
N THR A 438 27.12 1.21 19.68
CA THR A 438 27.15 0.76 18.28
C THR A 438 27.72 -0.65 18.21
N GLU A 439 27.18 -1.47 17.30
CA GLU A 439 27.58 -2.85 17.08
C GLU A 439 27.66 -3.16 15.59
N ASP A 440 28.71 -3.88 15.21
CA ASP A 440 28.82 -4.47 13.89
C ASP A 440 28.22 -5.87 13.87
N HIS A 441 27.04 -5.99 13.22
CA HIS A 441 26.41 -7.28 12.98
C HIS A 441 26.99 -7.90 11.70
N ILE A 442 27.57 -9.07 11.82
CA ILE A 442 28.02 -9.88 10.68
C ILE A 442 26.84 -10.69 10.16
N THR A 443 26.44 -10.43 8.92
CA THR A 443 25.35 -11.14 8.27
C THR A 443 25.76 -12.59 7.92
N PRO A 444 24.80 -13.50 7.65
CA PRO A 444 25.11 -14.84 7.14
C PRO A 444 25.91 -14.84 5.81
N PHE A 445 25.99 -13.71 5.12
CA PHE A 445 26.76 -13.55 3.87
C PHE A 445 28.15 -12.92 4.08
N ASN A 446 28.64 -12.84 5.31
CA ASN A 446 29.90 -12.18 5.68
C ASN A 446 29.96 -10.69 5.30
N THR A 447 28.83 -9.99 5.30
CA THR A 447 28.78 -8.54 5.18
C THR A 447 28.48 -7.91 6.54
N THR A 448 28.96 -6.68 6.75
CA THR A 448 28.79 -5.97 8.01
C THR A 448 27.61 -5.00 7.92
N GLN A 449 26.79 -4.99 8.95
CA GLN A 449 25.71 -4.03 9.15
C GLN A 449 25.92 -3.34 10.51
N ASN A 450 26.18 -2.03 10.50
CA ASN A 450 26.39 -1.27 11.73
C ASN A 450 25.05 -0.85 12.35
N PHE A 451 24.80 -1.31 13.57
CA PHE A 451 23.61 -1.00 14.37
C PHE A 451 23.94 0.00 15.48
N LEU A 452 22.97 0.82 15.81
CA LEU A 452 22.89 1.62 17.02
C LEU A 452 21.84 0.97 17.94
N PHE A 453 22.24 0.59 19.14
CA PHE A 453 21.34 0.12 20.19
C PHE A 453 21.26 1.18 21.29
N CYS A 454 20.05 1.63 21.63
CA CYS A 454 19.83 2.55 22.73
C CYS A 454 18.74 2.01 23.67
N SER A 455 18.90 2.25 24.96
CA SER A 455 17.89 1.99 25.97
C SER A 455 17.45 3.27 26.66
N PHE A 456 16.18 3.25 27.04
CA PHE A 456 15.50 4.38 27.67
C PHE A 456 14.62 3.88 28.82
N LYS A 457 14.37 4.76 29.78
CA LYS A 457 13.43 4.55 30.88
C LYS A 457 12.21 5.43 30.70
N ARG A 458 11.04 4.90 30.96
CA ARG A 458 9.78 5.67 30.92
C ARG A 458 9.84 6.79 31.97
N GLN A 459 9.55 8.00 31.56
CA GLN A 459 9.36 9.13 32.49
C GLN A 459 8.07 8.89 33.29
N LEU A 460 8.17 9.00 34.63
CA LEU A 460 7.00 8.97 35.49
C LEU A 460 6.43 10.39 35.52
N ASN A 461 5.21 10.55 34.99
CA ASN A 461 4.45 11.81 35.14
C ASN A 461 3.98 11.98 36.57
#